data_c54b1b2c299b5ebf850aaf34821d6b0b
#
_entry.id   c54b1b2c299b5ebf850aaf34821d6b0b
#
_cell.length_a   1.000
_cell.length_b   1.000
_cell.length_c   1.000
_cell.angle_alpha   90.00
_cell.angle_beta   90.00
_cell.angle_gamma   90.00
#
_symmetry.space_group_name_H-M   'P 1'
#
loop_
_entity.id
_entity.type
_entity.pdbx_description
1 polymer ?
#
loop_
_entity_poly.entity_id
_entity_poly.type
_entity_poly.pdbx_seq_one_letter_code
_entity_poly.pdbx_strand_id
1 'polypeptide(L)'
;MDAFSASLMTDKREIIFAPTVYKFQTFAQMAEEFKLNERDVVLTNEFIYTPFMKDLGLKCHYVFQEKFGAGEPSEEMIQVMYDAIPYDSYDRVIAVGGGAIMDLCKLLGCKRPDTVHNLYFKRFPVVHEKDVIAIPTTCGTGSECTNISVAIVKDEKDGVLTGGETKLGLVSDDIIPNKVCLIPELLKTLPYKPFACSAIDALVHATESFLSPHR
;
A
#
# COMPACT_ATOMS: atom_id res chain seq x y z
N MET A 1 -35.68 -20.22 3.57
CA MET A 1 -34.44 -19.46 3.79
C MET A 1 -33.73 -20.14 4.94
N ASP A 2 -32.53 -20.68 4.72
CA ASP A 2 -31.80 -21.39 5.77
C ASP A 2 -31.22 -20.40 6.80
N ALA A 3 -30.77 -20.92 7.94
CA ALA A 3 -30.24 -20.09 9.03
C ALA A 3 -29.02 -19.26 8.60
N PHE A 4 -28.27 -19.72 7.59
CA PHE A 4 -27.12 -19.04 7.02
C PHE A 4 -27.56 -17.82 6.20
N SER A 5 -28.56 -17.97 5.33
CA SER A 5 -29.13 -16.88 4.55
C SER A 5 -29.80 -15.82 5.44
N ALA A 6 -30.44 -16.25 6.55
CA ALA A 6 -31.05 -15.35 7.52
C ALA A 6 -29.98 -14.53 8.30
N SER A 7 -28.84 -15.14 8.64
CA SER A 7 -27.72 -14.46 9.34
C SER A 7 -27.08 -13.37 8.45
N LEU A 8 -26.95 -13.63 7.16
CA LEU A 8 -26.43 -12.65 6.20
C LEU A 8 -27.35 -11.41 6.02
N MET A 9 -28.65 -11.57 6.27
CA MET A 9 -29.63 -10.49 6.11
C MET A 9 -29.89 -9.67 7.39
N THR A 10 -29.54 -10.22 8.57
CA THR A 10 -29.80 -9.55 9.86
C THR A 10 -28.59 -8.81 10.42
N ASP A 11 -27.40 -9.13 9.95
CA ASP A 11 -26.17 -8.44 10.34
C ASP A 11 -26.06 -7.13 9.55
N LYS A 12 -26.44 -6.02 10.17
CA LYS A 12 -26.19 -4.66 9.65
C LYS A 12 -24.69 -4.37 9.72
N ARG A 13 -23.91 -4.97 8.83
CA ARG A 13 -22.53 -4.59 8.64
C ARG A 13 -22.46 -3.42 7.69
N GLU A 14 -22.04 -2.29 8.21
CA GLU A 14 -21.69 -1.15 7.39
C GLU A 14 -20.39 -1.49 6.67
N ILE A 15 -20.45 -1.65 5.35
CA ILE A 15 -19.25 -1.74 4.52
C ILE A 15 -18.82 -0.30 4.24
N ILE A 16 -17.85 0.18 4.99
CA ILE A 16 -17.22 1.47 4.73
C ILE A 16 -16.17 1.24 3.64
N PHE A 17 -16.46 1.74 2.43
CA PHE A 17 -15.47 1.82 1.38
C PHE A 17 -14.78 3.18 1.48
N ALA A 18 -13.67 3.23 2.22
CA ALA A 18 -13.04 4.49 2.62
C ALA A 18 -12.36 5.26 1.48
N PRO A 19 -11.56 4.67 0.53
CA PRO A 19 -10.89 5.47 -0.50
C PRO A 19 -11.88 5.88 -1.60
N THR A 20 -11.73 7.11 -2.09
CA THR A 20 -12.39 7.52 -3.33
C THR A 20 -11.69 6.87 -4.52
N VAL A 21 -12.43 6.16 -5.37
CA VAL A 21 -11.87 5.45 -6.54
C VAL A 21 -12.05 6.27 -7.80
N TYR A 22 -10.96 6.47 -8.52
CA TYR A 22 -10.89 7.12 -9.82
C TYR A 22 -10.45 6.12 -10.89
N LYS A 23 -10.85 6.36 -12.13
CA LYS A 23 -10.39 5.60 -13.29
C LYS A 23 -9.83 6.55 -14.32
N PHE A 24 -8.57 6.32 -14.70
CA PHE A 24 -7.90 7.05 -15.77
C PHE A 24 -7.44 6.08 -16.85
N GLN A 25 -7.28 6.55 -18.08
CA GLN A 25 -6.72 5.73 -19.16
C GLN A 25 -5.20 5.63 -19.07
N THR A 26 -4.56 6.75 -18.67
CA THR A 26 -3.10 6.88 -18.61
C THR A 26 -2.65 7.52 -17.30
N PHE A 27 -1.39 7.28 -16.93
CA PHE A 27 -0.76 7.95 -15.80
C PHE A 27 -0.66 9.47 -16.04
N ALA A 28 -0.42 9.89 -17.29
CA ALA A 28 -0.36 11.30 -17.66
C ALA A 28 -1.66 12.05 -17.36
N GLN A 29 -2.81 11.46 -17.69
CA GLN A 29 -4.12 12.05 -17.37
C GLN A 29 -4.32 12.22 -15.86
N MET A 30 -3.96 11.24 -15.07
CA MET A 30 -4.03 11.33 -13.60
C MET A 30 -3.10 12.43 -13.07
N ALA A 31 -1.87 12.49 -13.59
CA ALA A 31 -0.88 13.48 -13.19
C ALA A 31 -1.34 14.91 -13.47
N GLU A 32 -2.00 15.13 -14.61
CA GLU A 32 -2.60 16.42 -14.98
C GLU A 32 -3.78 16.78 -14.08
N GLU A 33 -4.73 15.85 -13.89
CA GLU A 33 -5.93 16.04 -13.06
C GLU A 33 -5.56 16.40 -11.61
N PHE A 34 -4.63 15.65 -11.02
CA PHE A 34 -4.19 15.91 -9.65
C PHE A 34 -3.05 16.92 -9.53
N LYS A 35 -2.60 17.51 -10.65
CA LYS A 35 -1.57 18.55 -10.71
C LYS A 35 -0.32 18.16 -9.93
N LEU A 36 0.25 17.00 -10.30
CA LEU A 36 1.44 16.49 -9.64
C LEU A 36 2.60 17.51 -9.73
N ASN A 37 3.32 17.71 -8.63
CA ASN A 37 4.33 18.76 -8.50
C ASN A 37 5.50 18.33 -7.59
N GLU A 38 6.40 19.26 -7.29
CA GLU A 38 7.62 19.03 -6.48
C GLU A 38 7.36 18.65 -5.02
N ARG A 39 6.12 18.81 -4.54
CA ARG A 39 5.71 18.39 -3.18
C ARG A 39 5.12 16.98 -3.16
N ASP A 40 5.17 16.26 -4.29
CA ASP A 40 4.71 14.88 -4.41
C ASP A 40 5.90 13.91 -4.38
N VAL A 41 5.84 12.91 -3.53
CA VAL A 41 6.72 11.74 -3.57
C VAL A 41 6.02 10.62 -4.32
N VAL A 42 6.63 10.16 -5.40
CA VAL A 42 6.16 8.99 -6.18
C VAL A 42 7.04 7.80 -5.85
N LEU A 43 6.56 6.87 -5.04
CA LEU A 43 7.23 5.60 -4.78
C LEU A 43 6.78 4.58 -5.83
N THR A 44 7.75 4.03 -6.56
CA THR A 44 7.49 3.10 -7.67
C THR A 44 8.68 2.17 -7.89
N ASN A 45 8.61 1.37 -8.94
CA ASN A 45 9.72 0.57 -9.45
C ASN A 45 10.27 1.19 -10.75
N GLU A 46 11.58 1.03 -11.01
CA GLU A 46 12.20 1.60 -12.20
C GLU A 46 11.61 1.04 -13.50
N PHE A 47 11.21 -0.23 -13.51
CA PHE A 47 10.57 -0.87 -14.65
C PHE A 47 9.13 -0.37 -14.94
N ILE A 48 8.46 0.28 -13.97
CA ILE A 48 7.19 0.99 -14.16
C ILE A 48 7.45 2.45 -14.56
N TYR A 49 8.39 3.11 -13.88
CA TYR A 49 8.74 4.50 -14.15
C TYR A 49 9.19 4.72 -15.61
N THR A 50 10.10 3.87 -16.08
CA THR A 50 10.75 4.07 -17.39
C THR A 50 9.74 4.12 -18.57
N PRO A 51 8.79 3.18 -18.73
CA PRO A 51 7.87 3.21 -19.86
C PRO A 51 6.70 4.20 -19.70
N PHE A 52 6.33 4.61 -18.50
CA PHE A 52 5.06 5.33 -18.29
C PHE A 52 5.21 6.74 -17.74
N MET A 53 6.34 7.08 -17.12
CA MET A 53 6.48 8.34 -16.38
C MET A 53 7.68 9.17 -16.80
N LYS A 54 8.77 8.52 -17.22
CA LYS A 54 10.05 9.19 -17.50
C LYS A 54 9.95 10.37 -18.45
N ASP A 55 9.20 10.18 -19.55
CA ASP A 55 9.10 11.17 -20.63
C ASP A 55 8.04 12.26 -20.35
N LEU A 56 7.30 12.17 -19.24
CA LEU A 56 6.30 13.17 -18.87
C LEU A 56 6.91 14.46 -18.30
N GLY A 57 8.18 14.45 -17.90
CA GLY A 57 8.87 15.62 -17.39
C GLY A 57 8.28 16.20 -16.09
N LEU A 58 7.57 15.39 -15.32
CA LEU A 58 6.97 15.82 -14.05
C LEU A 58 8.06 16.13 -13.02
N LYS A 59 7.82 17.17 -12.21
CA LYS A 59 8.78 17.61 -11.17
C LYS A 59 8.62 16.90 -9.83
N CYS A 60 7.97 15.74 -9.82
CA CYS A 60 7.81 14.94 -8.60
C CYS A 60 9.13 14.38 -8.10
N HIS A 61 9.21 14.11 -6.81
CA HIS A 61 10.32 13.37 -6.23
C HIS A 61 10.10 11.87 -6.44
N TYR A 62 10.80 11.28 -7.41
CA TYR A 62 10.70 9.84 -7.68
C TYR A 62 11.63 9.04 -6.76
N VAL A 63 11.05 8.04 -6.12
CA VAL A 63 11.72 7.12 -5.22
C VAL A 63 11.52 5.68 -5.73
N PHE A 64 12.60 4.95 -5.91
CA PHE A 64 12.57 3.59 -6.42
C PHE A 64 12.76 2.59 -5.28
N GLN A 65 11.80 1.66 -5.12
CA GLN A 65 11.84 0.65 -4.06
C GLN A 65 13.15 -0.15 -4.08
N GLU A 66 13.66 -0.46 -5.27
CA GLU A 66 14.87 -1.25 -5.46
C GLU A 66 16.11 -0.69 -4.75
N LYS A 67 16.10 0.61 -4.43
CA LYS A 67 17.19 1.25 -3.67
C LYS A 67 17.19 0.87 -2.19
N PHE A 68 16.07 0.40 -1.67
CA PHE A 68 15.90 0.05 -0.26
C PHE A 68 15.86 -1.46 -0.02
N GLY A 69 15.67 -2.24 -1.06
CA GLY A 69 15.60 -3.70 -1.02
C GLY A 69 14.60 -4.26 -2.02
N ALA A 70 14.57 -5.58 -2.14
CA ALA A 70 13.66 -6.31 -3.01
C ALA A 70 12.70 -7.18 -2.19
N GLY A 71 11.52 -7.41 -2.73
CA GLY A 71 10.54 -8.31 -2.12
C GLY A 71 9.59 -7.63 -1.13
N GLU A 72 9.27 -8.33 -0.06
CA GLU A 72 8.35 -7.85 0.98
C GLU A 72 9.00 -6.73 1.82
N PRO A 73 8.22 -5.75 2.28
CA PRO A 73 8.73 -4.73 3.20
C PRO A 73 9.35 -5.35 4.45
N SER A 74 10.50 -4.82 4.89
CA SER A 74 11.10 -5.15 6.17
C SER A 74 11.24 -3.92 7.04
N GLU A 75 11.41 -4.11 8.33
CA GLU A 75 11.66 -3.05 9.30
C GLU A 75 12.84 -2.17 8.88
N GLU A 76 13.94 -2.80 8.44
CA GLU A 76 15.12 -2.10 7.96
C GLU A 76 14.84 -1.32 6.67
N MET A 77 14.14 -1.93 5.71
CA MET A 77 13.77 -1.26 4.46
C MET A 77 12.95 0.01 4.74
N ILE A 78 11.96 -0.08 5.63
CA ILE A 78 11.10 1.04 6.00
C ILE A 78 11.93 2.12 6.71
N GLN A 79 12.82 1.75 7.62
CA GLN A 79 13.66 2.70 8.33
C GLN A 79 14.60 3.46 7.39
N VAL A 80 15.30 2.75 6.49
CA VAL A 80 16.20 3.37 5.49
C VAL A 80 15.41 4.28 4.54
N MET A 81 14.19 3.89 4.17
CA MET A 81 13.30 4.72 3.36
C MET A 81 12.90 6.00 4.12
N TYR A 82 12.59 5.90 5.39
CA TYR A 82 12.28 7.04 6.23
C TYR A 82 13.46 8.03 6.34
N ASP A 83 14.66 7.51 6.49
CA ASP A 83 15.88 8.32 6.60
C ASP A 83 16.22 9.01 5.25
N ALA A 84 15.93 8.34 4.14
CA ALA A 84 16.22 8.84 2.80
C ALA A 84 15.20 9.89 2.30
N ILE A 85 13.98 9.90 2.83
CA ILE A 85 12.91 10.80 2.39
C ILE A 85 12.56 11.75 3.55
N PRO A 86 13.07 12.99 3.57
CA PRO A 86 12.77 13.93 4.66
C PRO A 86 11.27 14.19 4.78
N TYR A 87 10.74 14.08 6.00
CA TYR A 87 9.29 14.16 6.26
C TYR A 87 8.64 15.45 5.76
N ASP A 88 9.33 16.58 5.89
CA ASP A 88 8.81 17.89 5.51
C ASP A 88 9.02 18.22 4.01
N SER A 89 9.68 17.31 3.26
CA SER A 89 9.96 17.53 1.84
C SER A 89 8.75 17.30 0.92
N TYR A 90 7.68 16.68 1.41
CA TYR A 90 6.49 16.34 0.63
C TYR A 90 5.19 16.54 1.42
N ASP A 91 4.10 16.72 0.69
CA ASP A 91 2.74 16.85 1.24
C ASP A 91 1.87 15.65 0.86
N ARG A 92 2.23 14.95 -0.22
CA ARG A 92 1.43 13.87 -0.78
C ARG A 92 2.31 12.71 -1.25
N VAL A 93 1.83 11.49 -1.04
CA VAL A 93 2.48 10.25 -1.44
C VAL A 93 1.69 9.59 -2.56
N ILE A 94 2.36 9.25 -3.65
CA ILE A 94 1.79 8.54 -4.80
C ILE A 94 2.42 7.15 -4.85
N ALA A 95 1.64 6.13 -4.52
CA ALA A 95 2.06 4.75 -4.58
C ALA A 95 1.78 4.17 -5.97
N VAL A 96 2.79 3.80 -6.74
CA VAL A 96 2.60 3.19 -8.06
C VAL A 96 3.30 1.84 -8.11
N GLY A 97 2.56 0.76 -7.88
CA GLY A 97 3.19 -0.56 -7.79
C GLY A 97 2.27 -1.67 -7.30
N GLY A 98 2.86 -2.76 -6.86
CA GLY A 98 2.17 -3.87 -6.20
C GLY A 98 1.98 -3.64 -4.69
N GLY A 99 1.52 -4.69 -4.00
CA GLY A 99 1.20 -4.63 -2.57
C GLY A 99 2.30 -4.08 -1.68
N ALA A 100 3.56 -4.47 -1.91
CA ALA A 100 4.71 -3.96 -1.15
C ALA A 100 4.85 -2.43 -1.24
N ILE A 101 4.71 -1.86 -2.44
CA ILE A 101 4.73 -0.41 -2.64
C ILE A 101 3.56 0.27 -1.95
N MET A 102 2.36 -0.33 -2.03
CA MET A 102 1.18 0.19 -1.33
C MET A 102 1.43 0.25 0.17
N ASP A 103 1.93 -0.83 0.76
CA ASP A 103 2.18 -0.93 2.18
C ASP A 103 3.24 0.08 2.68
N LEU A 104 4.32 0.27 1.92
CA LEU A 104 5.32 1.30 2.20
C LEU A 104 4.74 2.72 2.14
N CYS A 105 3.93 3.01 1.12
CA CYS A 105 3.34 4.34 0.93
C CYS A 105 2.31 4.69 2.00
N LYS A 106 1.54 3.73 2.48
CA LYS A 106 0.64 3.93 3.63
C LYS A 106 1.39 4.46 4.84
N LEU A 107 2.58 3.91 5.11
CA LEU A 107 3.42 4.35 6.23
C LEU A 107 4.04 5.73 5.99
N LEU A 108 4.38 6.07 4.73
CA LEU A 108 4.83 7.42 4.38
C LEU A 108 3.76 8.48 4.57
N GLY A 109 2.48 8.11 4.47
CA GLY A 109 1.33 8.99 4.73
C GLY A 109 1.10 9.29 6.21
N CYS A 110 1.74 8.54 7.10
CA CYS A 110 1.53 8.66 8.54
C CYS A 110 2.63 9.48 9.23
N LYS A 111 2.31 9.94 10.43
CA LYS A 111 3.29 10.52 11.35
C LYS A 111 4.46 9.56 11.56
N ARG A 112 5.68 10.10 11.48
CA ARG A 112 6.90 9.29 11.65
C ARG A 112 7.01 8.76 13.08
N PRO A 113 7.18 7.45 13.26
CA PRO A 113 7.48 6.88 14.57
C PRO A 113 8.93 7.18 14.98
N ASP A 114 9.22 7.00 16.25
CA ASP A 114 10.60 6.96 16.75
C ASP A 114 11.38 5.78 16.17
N THR A 115 10.74 4.62 16.06
CA THR A 115 11.26 3.44 15.35
C THR A 115 10.13 2.70 14.64
N VAL A 116 10.46 2.05 13.51
CA VAL A 116 9.51 1.18 12.80
C VAL A 116 9.05 0.02 13.68
N HIS A 117 9.96 -0.51 14.50
CA HIS A 117 9.68 -1.56 15.46
C HIS A 117 8.53 -1.17 16.41
N ASN A 118 8.63 -0.01 17.03
CA ASN A 118 7.61 0.49 17.94
C ASN A 118 6.25 0.72 17.27
N LEU A 119 6.25 1.08 15.99
CA LEU A 119 5.03 1.22 15.20
C LEU A 119 4.31 -0.13 15.06
N TYR A 120 5.02 -1.20 14.64
CA TYR A 120 4.42 -2.53 14.44
C TYR A 120 4.04 -3.21 15.76
N PHE A 121 4.76 -2.93 16.84
CA PHE A 121 4.41 -3.42 18.19
C PHE A 121 3.42 -2.50 18.93
N LYS A 122 2.77 -1.56 18.22
CA LYS A 122 1.72 -0.67 18.75
C LYS A 122 2.15 0.19 19.95
N ARG A 123 3.42 0.54 20.03
CA ARG A 123 3.99 1.45 21.04
C ARG A 123 3.99 2.90 20.59
N PHE A 124 3.75 3.12 19.30
CA PHE A 124 3.61 4.44 18.70
C PHE A 124 2.24 4.52 18.01
N PRO A 125 1.49 5.63 18.16
CA PRO A 125 0.18 5.76 17.55
C PRO A 125 0.31 5.93 16.03
N VAL A 126 -0.54 5.26 15.28
CA VAL A 126 -0.72 5.52 13.86
C VAL A 126 -1.57 6.78 13.72
N VAL A 127 -1.09 7.78 12.99
CA VAL A 127 -1.80 9.03 12.73
C VAL A 127 -1.61 9.40 11.28
N HIS A 128 -2.70 9.51 10.53
CA HIS A 128 -2.69 9.96 9.14
C HIS A 128 -2.39 11.46 9.07
N GLU A 129 -1.38 11.87 8.32
CA GLU A 129 -0.99 13.27 8.22
C GLU A 129 -0.82 13.78 6.79
N LYS A 130 -0.64 12.89 5.80
CA LYS A 130 -0.38 13.27 4.41
C LYS A 130 -1.26 12.47 3.46
N ASP A 131 -1.72 13.12 2.40
CA ASP A 131 -2.52 12.47 1.35
C ASP A 131 -1.77 11.30 0.72
N VAL A 132 -2.45 10.16 0.61
CA VAL A 132 -1.96 8.96 -0.09
C VAL A 132 -2.86 8.65 -1.27
N ILE A 133 -2.26 8.60 -2.47
CA ILE A 133 -2.91 8.13 -3.69
C ILE A 133 -2.32 6.79 -4.08
N ALA A 134 -3.12 5.74 -4.07
CA ALA A 134 -2.70 4.39 -4.41
C ALA A 134 -3.06 4.04 -5.86
N ILE A 135 -2.08 3.56 -6.61
CA ILE A 135 -2.20 3.21 -8.04
C ILE A 135 -1.66 1.79 -8.23
N PRO A 136 -2.53 0.76 -8.12
CA PRO A 136 -2.10 -0.62 -8.22
C PRO A 136 -1.65 -0.97 -9.64
N THR A 137 -0.55 -1.72 -9.74
CA THR A 137 -0.04 -2.30 -10.99
C THR A 137 -0.11 -3.83 -10.99
N THR A 138 -0.79 -4.40 -10.01
CA THR A 138 -1.16 -5.82 -9.90
C THR A 138 -2.64 -5.93 -9.59
N CYS A 139 -3.25 -7.08 -9.84
CA CYS A 139 -4.68 -7.31 -9.66
C CYS A 139 -4.97 -8.36 -8.58
N GLY A 140 -4.20 -8.39 -7.50
CA GLY A 140 -4.28 -9.45 -6.47
C GLY A 140 -4.54 -8.94 -5.07
N THR A 141 -3.58 -8.25 -4.48
CA THR A 141 -3.53 -7.98 -3.03
C THR A 141 -4.67 -7.10 -2.50
N GLY A 142 -5.21 -6.19 -3.32
CA GLY A 142 -6.21 -5.22 -2.86
C GLY A 142 -5.66 -4.21 -1.84
N SER A 143 -4.33 -4.14 -1.67
CA SER A 143 -3.71 -3.30 -0.62
C SER A 143 -4.05 -1.83 -0.78
N GLU A 144 -4.41 -1.37 -1.97
CA GLU A 144 -4.87 -0.01 -2.23
C GLU A 144 -6.15 0.37 -1.47
N CYS A 145 -6.93 -0.63 -1.02
CA CYS A 145 -8.21 -0.42 -0.34
C CYS A 145 -8.22 -0.93 1.12
N THR A 146 -7.10 -1.44 1.62
CA THR A 146 -7.06 -2.07 2.95
C THR A 146 -6.43 -1.17 4.02
N ASN A 147 -6.81 -1.43 5.26
CA ASN A 147 -6.29 -0.79 6.47
C ASN A 147 -5.13 -1.58 7.10
N ILE A 148 -4.40 -2.35 6.30
CA ILE A 148 -3.28 -3.16 6.77
C ILE A 148 -2.01 -2.85 5.98
N SER A 149 -0.87 -2.78 6.67
CA SER A 149 0.47 -2.75 6.09
C SER A 149 1.27 -3.90 6.69
N VAL A 150 1.85 -4.74 5.83
CA VAL A 150 2.57 -5.94 6.25
C VAL A 150 4.07 -5.74 6.11
N ALA A 151 4.83 -6.13 7.13
CA ALA A 151 6.28 -6.12 7.09
C ALA A 151 6.91 -7.29 7.86
N ILE A 152 8.13 -7.62 7.48
CA ILE A 152 9.01 -8.48 8.25
C ILE A 152 9.69 -7.60 9.30
N VAL A 153 9.50 -7.92 10.56
CA VAL A 153 10.07 -7.18 11.71
C VAL A 153 10.87 -8.12 12.60
N LYS A 154 11.79 -7.57 13.38
CA LYS A 154 12.51 -8.35 14.39
C LYS A 154 11.54 -8.92 15.39
N ASP A 155 11.66 -10.22 15.66
CA ASP A 155 10.79 -10.89 16.62
C ASP A 155 11.14 -10.49 18.06
N GLU A 156 10.09 -10.28 18.85
CA GLU A 156 10.22 -9.86 20.24
C GLU A 156 9.30 -10.67 21.15
N LYS A 157 9.83 -11.10 22.28
CA LYS A 157 9.07 -11.76 23.35
C LYS A 157 9.32 -11.06 24.69
N ASP A 158 8.24 -10.66 25.35
CA ASP A 158 8.27 -9.99 26.66
C ASP A 158 9.20 -8.74 26.69
N GLY A 159 9.27 -7.97 25.59
CA GLY A 159 10.10 -6.79 25.49
C GLY A 159 11.56 -7.06 25.12
N VAL A 160 11.93 -8.29 24.81
CA VAL A 160 13.30 -8.68 24.46
C VAL A 160 13.35 -9.25 23.05
N LEU A 161 14.26 -8.75 22.21
CA LEU A 161 14.47 -9.27 20.87
C LEU A 161 14.99 -10.70 20.94
N THR A 162 14.34 -11.62 20.19
CA THR A 162 14.68 -13.05 20.18
C THR A 162 15.85 -13.38 19.23
N GLY A 163 16.21 -12.44 18.35
CA GLY A 163 17.17 -12.65 17.28
C GLY A 163 16.57 -13.28 16.02
N GLY A 164 15.27 -13.59 16.03
CA GLY A 164 14.49 -14.03 14.88
C GLY A 164 13.76 -12.88 14.18
N GLU A 165 13.04 -13.21 13.12
CA GLU A 165 12.15 -12.32 12.39
C GLU A 165 10.74 -12.91 12.33
N THR A 166 9.74 -12.03 12.30
CA THR A 166 8.34 -12.42 12.18
C THR A 166 7.63 -11.49 11.20
N LYS A 167 6.58 -11.98 10.56
CA LYS A 167 5.75 -11.18 9.65
C LYS A 167 4.57 -10.65 10.44
N LEU A 168 4.49 -9.33 10.57
CA LEU A 168 3.41 -8.64 11.26
C LEU A 168 2.61 -7.76 10.32
N GLY A 169 1.29 -7.68 10.59
CA GLY A 169 0.38 -6.71 10.01
C GLY A 169 0.12 -5.55 10.96
N LEU A 170 0.46 -4.33 10.56
CA LEU A 170 -0.01 -3.12 11.20
C LEU A 170 -1.42 -2.84 10.69
N VAL A 171 -2.40 -2.90 11.58
CA VAL A 171 -3.81 -2.67 11.25
C VAL A 171 -4.27 -1.36 11.89
N SER A 172 -4.70 -0.40 11.06
CA SER A 172 -5.29 0.88 11.49
C SER A 172 -6.07 1.50 10.33
N ASP A 173 -7.22 2.09 10.61
CA ASP A 173 -7.97 2.83 9.59
C ASP A 173 -7.24 4.11 9.14
N ASP A 174 -6.32 4.63 9.95
CA ASP A 174 -5.46 5.77 9.61
C ASP A 174 -4.45 5.50 8.49
N ILE A 175 -4.23 4.23 8.08
CA ILE A 175 -3.36 3.91 6.95
C ILE A 175 -4.12 3.67 5.65
N ILE A 176 -5.44 3.77 5.64
CA ILE A 176 -6.22 3.63 4.40
C ILE A 176 -5.86 4.78 3.46
N PRO A 177 -5.51 4.51 2.19
CA PRO A 177 -5.25 5.56 1.22
C PRO A 177 -6.46 6.49 1.03
N ASN A 178 -6.22 7.79 0.81
CA ASN A 178 -7.29 8.75 0.55
C ASN A 178 -7.97 8.51 -0.80
N LYS A 179 -7.17 8.14 -1.80
CA LYS A 179 -7.63 7.93 -3.18
C LYS A 179 -7.00 6.69 -3.77
N VAL A 180 -7.76 6.02 -4.63
CA VAL A 180 -7.28 4.93 -5.48
C VAL A 180 -7.46 5.33 -6.94
N CYS A 181 -6.44 5.16 -7.75
CA CYS A 181 -6.53 5.39 -9.19
C CYS A 181 -6.29 4.09 -9.95
N LEU A 182 -7.32 3.61 -10.62
CA LEU A 182 -7.23 2.45 -11.51
C LEU A 182 -6.79 2.93 -12.90
N ILE A 183 -5.57 2.55 -13.30
CA ILE A 183 -4.94 2.96 -14.56
C ILE A 183 -4.54 1.71 -15.36
N PRO A 184 -5.41 1.20 -16.24
CA PRO A 184 -5.13 -0.04 -17.00
C PRO A 184 -3.87 0.00 -17.84
N GLU A 185 -3.39 1.19 -18.23
CA GLU A 185 -2.14 1.36 -18.95
C GLU A 185 -0.96 0.71 -18.23
N LEU A 186 -0.89 0.85 -16.92
CA LEU A 186 0.22 0.36 -16.10
C LEU A 186 0.30 -1.17 -15.98
N LEU A 187 -0.79 -1.87 -16.35
CA LEU A 187 -0.82 -3.33 -16.38
C LEU A 187 -0.34 -3.91 -17.73
N LYS A 188 -0.19 -3.08 -18.77
CA LYS A 188 0.19 -3.56 -20.12
C LYS A 188 1.56 -4.24 -20.15
N THR A 189 2.47 -3.88 -19.26
CA THR A 189 3.81 -4.46 -19.15
C THR A 189 3.92 -5.55 -18.09
N LEU A 190 2.82 -5.86 -17.38
CA LEU A 190 2.83 -6.90 -16.36
C LEU A 190 3.04 -8.28 -17.01
N PRO A 191 4.13 -9.02 -16.69
CA PRO A 191 4.38 -10.32 -17.27
C PRO A 191 3.27 -11.33 -16.91
N TYR A 192 3.06 -12.33 -17.76
CA TYR A 192 1.97 -13.31 -17.59
C TYR A 192 2.00 -14.01 -16.22
N LYS A 193 3.19 -14.41 -15.74
CA LYS A 193 3.30 -15.14 -14.47
C LYS A 193 2.88 -14.27 -13.26
N PRO A 194 3.40 -13.05 -13.05
CA PRO A 194 2.88 -12.15 -12.02
C PRO A 194 1.39 -11.84 -12.18
N PHE A 195 0.90 -11.65 -13.40
CA PHE A 195 -0.52 -11.43 -13.65
C PHE A 195 -1.37 -12.62 -13.20
N ALA A 196 -1.03 -13.84 -13.63
CA ALA A 196 -1.77 -15.04 -13.26
C ALA A 196 -1.73 -15.30 -11.75
N CYS A 197 -0.55 -15.14 -11.12
CA CYS A 197 -0.42 -15.30 -9.68
C CYS A 197 -1.29 -14.28 -8.92
N SER A 198 -1.27 -13.02 -9.32
CA SER A 198 -2.07 -11.99 -8.64
C SER A 198 -3.58 -12.19 -8.86
N ALA A 199 -4.01 -12.64 -10.03
CA ALA A 199 -5.42 -12.93 -10.27
C ALA A 199 -5.92 -14.13 -9.43
N ILE A 200 -5.09 -15.17 -9.25
CA ILE A 200 -5.40 -16.28 -8.37
C ILE A 200 -5.39 -15.85 -6.90
N ASP A 201 -4.44 -14.99 -6.50
CA ASP A 201 -4.38 -14.40 -5.17
C ASP A 201 -5.68 -13.67 -4.81
N ALA A 202 -6.21 -12.85 -5.71
CA ALA A 202 -7.51 -12.19 -5.52
C ALA A 202 -8.67 -13.21 -5.34
N LEU A 203 -8.66 -14.31 -6.10
CA LEU A 203 -9.66 -15.38 -5.96
C LEU A 203 -9.55 -16.08 -4.61
N VAL A 204 -8.33 -16.36 -4.16
CA VAL A 204 -8.06 -16.98 -2.86
C VAL A 204 -8.55 -16.07 -1.74
N HIS A 205 -8.18 -14.78 -1.75
CA HIS A 205 -8.63 -13.81 -0.75
C HIS A 205 -10.16 -13.71 -0.69
N ALA A 206 -10.83 -13.64 -1.85
CA ALA A 206 -12.30 -13.62 -1.91
C ALA A 206 -12.92 -14.89 -1.32
N THR A 207 -12.32 -16.06 -1.61
CA THR A 207 -12.79 -17.34 -1.11
C THR A 207 -12.58 -17.45 0.41
N GLU A 208 -11.40 -17.08 0.91
CA GLU A 208 -11.09 -17.09 2.34
C GLU A 208 -12.01 -16.14 3.11
N SER A 209 -12.23 -14.94 2.59
CA SER A 209 -13.18 -13.99 3.18
C SER A 209 -14.59 -14.56 3.22
N PHE A 210 -15.04 -15.22 2.16
CA PHE A 210 -16.37 -15.84 2.11
C PHE A 210 -16.53 -17.00 3.11
N LEU A 211 -15.49 -17.84 3.26
CA LEU A 211 -15.49 -19.00 4.14
C LEU A 211 -15.17 -18.68 5.60
N SER A 212 -14.62 -17.49 5.89
CA SER A 212 -14.24 -17.10 7.24
C SER A 212 -15.46 -17.02 8.17
N PRO A 213 -15.41 -17.64 9.36
CA PRO A 213 -16.45 -17.49 10.38
C PRO A 213 -16.43 -16.10 11.05
N HIS A 214 -15.31 -15.37 10.92
CA HIS A 214 -15.14 -14.02 11.45
C HIS A 214 -15.35 -12.98 10.33
N ARG A 215 -16.59 -12.71 10.02
CA ARG A 215 -16.99 -11.72 9.01
C ARG A 215 -17.33 -10.40 9.66
#